data_f9c196a0259458f93b12ff18d216720d
#
_entry.id   f9c196a0259458f93b12ff18d216720d
#
_cell.length_a   1.000
_cell.length_b   1.000
_cell.length_c   1.000
_cell.angle_alpha   90.00
_cell.angle_beta   90.00
_cell.angle_gamma   90.00
#
_symmetry.space_group_name_H-M   'P 1'
#
loop_
_entity.id
_entity.type
_entity.pdbx_description
1 polymer ?
#
loop_
_entity_poly.entity_id
_entity_poly.type
_entity_poly.pdbx_seq_one_letter_code
_entity_poly.pdbx_strand_id
1 'polypeptide(L)'
;CEEVLRGLGMDVQFDEFEPNRVNVIAYAGNRDDIGIVLYGHLDVVSTAGKWKYPPFSGELADGEIWGRGSADMKSGCAAVMAAVKAVLAAGQALKKGICVVLVADEENKNKGCNRLKETTQIKADACIVAEPTKLQVHYGNRGYTSFFLRTFGEACHASNPKAGKNAIYVMARVIQKLEAFAEELTGRKNRQLGCMSLSVGTIRGGVNLNTVPAFCEIEVEARVFPGMDASGIQKELQELLGDEAEVVIRSNLLASLVPEDSEIVRTAVACVSEITGDEAVITRFPACSEASYFSVGYGIPTILLGPGDIGLAHKIDERVPVKQIEDAVDIYVSMIRRYAVAEDV
;
A
#
# COMPACT_ATOMS: atom_id res chain seq x y z
N CYS A 1 -11.05 -16.41 6.78
CA CYS A 1 -10.24 -15.83 7.87
C CYS A 1 -10.94 -15.93 9.22
N GLU A 2 -12.21 -15.51 9.35
CA GLU A 2 -12.95 -15.52 10.61
C GLU A 2 -12.90 -16.87 11.32
N GLU A 3 -13.35 -17.92 10.64
CA GLU A 3 -13.43 -19.27 11.21
C GLU A 3 -12.07 -19.74 11.76
N VAL A 4 -10.98 -19.44 11.03
CA VAL A 4 -9.62 -19.74 11.45
C VAL A 4 -9.26 -18.97 12.73
N LEU A 5 -9.41 -17.65 12.71
CA LEU A 5 -8.99 -16.78 13.82
C LEU A 5 -9.82 -17.02 15.08
N ARG A 6 -11.16 -17.23 14.97
CA ARG A 6 -12.00 -17.62 16.11
C ARG A 6 -11.66 -19.03 16.62
N GLY A 7 -11.37 -19.96 15.71
CA GLY A 7 -10.91 -21.31 16.08
C GLY A 7 -9.60 -21.32 16.87
N LEU A 8 -8.81 -20.25 16.76
CA LEU A 8 -7.58 -20.04 17.55
C LEU A 8 -7.84 -19.37 18.92
N GLY A 9 -9.09 -19.06 19.25
CA GLY A 9 -9.46 -18.37 20.49
C GLY A 9 -9.20 -16.85 20.47
N MET A 10 -9.00 -16.25 19.30
CA MET A 10 -8.87 -14.80 19.18
C MET A 10 -10.22 -14.09 19.32
N ASP A 11 -10.21 -12.88 19.88
CA ASP A 11 -11.34 -11.95 19.81
C ASP A 11 -11.39 -11.31 18.43
N VAL A 12 -12.38 -11.72 17.62
CA VAL A 12 -12.50 -11.29 16.21
C VAL A 12 -13.62 -10.29 16.05
N GLN A 13 -13.30 -9.13 15.51
CA GLN A 13 -14.20 -8.02 15.22
C GLN A 13 -14.31 -7.81 13.71
N PHE A 14 -15.51 -7.43 13.28
CA PHE A 14 -15.79 -7.02 11.90
C PHE A 14 -16.15 -5.56 11.87
N ASP A 15 -15.52 -4.84 10.95
CA ASP A 15 -15.85 -3.45 10.67
C ASP A 15 -16.30 -3.35 9.20
N GLU A 16 -17.60 -3.49 8.98
CA GLU A 16 -18.21 -3.35 7.65
C GLU A 16 -18.36 -1.88 7.30
N PHE A 17 -17.74 -1.46 6.20
CA PHE A 17 -17.79 -0.07 5.74
C PHE A 17 -18.62 0.11 4.46
N GLU A 18 -18.90 -0.95 3.73
CA GLU A 18 -19.82 -1.02 2.59
C GLU A 18 -20.42 -2.45 2.54
N PRO A 19 -21.58 -2.67 1.90
CA PRO A 19 -22.15 -3.99 1.78
C PRO A 19 -21.16 -5.02 1.25
N ASN A 20 -20.89 -6.08 2.02
CA ASN A 20 -19.93 -7.14 1.74
C ASN A 20 -18.45 -6.67 1.66
N ARG A 21 -18.12 -5.49 2.18
CA ARG A 21 -16.74 -5.00 2.35
C ARG A 21 -16.44 -4.81 3.81
N VAL A 22 -15.60 -5.67 4.34
CA VAL A 22 -15.38 -5.84 5.77
C VAL A 22 -13.89 -5.87 6.07
N ASN A 23 -13.47 -5.12 7.10
CA ASN A 23 -12.19 -5.37 7.75
C ASN A 23 -12.36 -6.43 8.83
N VAL A 24 -11.35 -7.28 8.99
CA VAL A 24 -11.27 -8.28 10.05
C VAL A 24 -10.14 -7.87 10.99
N ILE A 25 -10.48 -7.64 12.26
CA ILE A 25 -9.51 -7.27 13.28
C ILE A 25 -9.59 -8.34 14.37
N ALA A 26 -8.48 -9.00 14.68
CA ALA A 26 -8.44 -10.07 15.65
C ALA A 26 -7.34 -9.84 16.69
N TYR A 27 -7.67 -10.11 17.96
CA TYR A 27 -6.77 -9.91 19.09
C TYR A 27 -6.57 -11.20 19.87
N ALA A 28 -5.33 -11.46 20.28
CA ALA A 28 -4.98 -12.45 21.27
C ALA A 28 -4.18 -11.79 22.40
N GLY A 29 -4.43 -12.14 23.66
CA GLY A 29 -3.77 -11.53 24.82
C GLY A 29 -4.29 -10.14 25.16
N ASN A 30 -3.40 -9.26 25.65
CA ASN A 30 -3.78 -7.93 26.12
C ASN A 30 -3.99 -6.95 24.96
N ARG A 31 -5.23 -6.53 24.75
CA ARG A 31 -5.62 -5.60 23.68
C ARG A 31 -5.11 -4.16 23.89
N ASP A 32 -4.91 -3.76 25.15
CA ASP A 32 -4.47 -2.40 25.48
C ASP A 32 -2.94 -2.26 25.47
N ASP A 33 -2.20 -3.37 25.37
CA ASP A 33 -0.74 -3.42 25.27
C ASP A 33 -0.33 -4.45 24.22
N ILE A 34 -0.32 -4.05 22.96
CA ILE A 34 -0.03 -4.92 21.82
C ILE A 34 1.47 -4.88 21.54
N GLY A 35 2.12 -6.06 21.49
CA GLY A 35 3.52 -6.17 21.10
C GLY A 35 3.69 -6.05 19.58
N ILE A 36 2.81 -6.69 18.80
CA ILE A 36 2.94 -6.72 17.35
C ILE A 36 1.58 -6.70 16.64
N VAL A 37 1.51 -5.90 15.59
CA VAL A 37 0.44 -5.92 14.59
C VAL A 37 0.93 -6.65 13.35
N LEU A 38 0.12 -7.56 12.83
CA LEU A 38 0.33 -8.27 11.57
C LEU A 38 -0.78 -7.87 10.60
N TYR A 39 -0.39 -7.23 9.52
CA TYR A 39 -1.33 -6.59 8.60
C TYR A 39 -1.27 -7.19 7.19
N GLY A 40 -2.43 -7.26 6.54
CA GLY A 40 -2.53 -7.55 5.10
C GLY A 40 -3.88 -7.17 4.51
N HIS A 41 -3.96 -7.10 3.17
CA HIS A 41 -5.23 -6.90 2.47
C HIS A 41 -5.74 -8.19 1.83
N LEU A 42 -7.07 -8.28 1.67
CA LEU A 42 -7.76 -9.47 1.16
C LEU A 42 -8.26 -9.31 -0.27
N ASP A 43 -8.41 -8.08 -0.72
CA ASP A 43 -8.82 -7.78 -2.10
C ASP A 43 -7.66 -7.97 -3.10
N VAL A 44 -8.00 -7.96 -4.35
CA VAL A 44 -7.06 -8.14 -5.45
C VAL A 44 -7.52 -7.33 -6.66
N VAL A 45 -6.59 -6.92 -7.51
CA VAL A 45 -6.94 -6.29 -8.79
C VAL A 45 -7.67 -7.27 -9.73
N SER A 46 -8.36 -6.71 -10.71
CA SER A 46 -9.09 -7.50 -11.73
C SER A 46 -8.15 -8.42 -12.50
N THR A 47 -8.72 -9.49 -13.00
CA THR A 47 -8.04 -10.42 -13.91
C THR A 47 -8.36 -10.05 -15.35
N ALA A 48 -7.34 -9.91 -16.18
CA ALA A 48 -7.49 -9.71 -17.62
C ALA A 48 -6.49 -10.61 -18.35
N GLY A 49 -6.74 -10.87 -19.63
CA GLY A 49 -5.83 -11.64 -20.47
C GLY A 49 -5.98 -13.16 -20.32
N LYS A 50 -5.02 -13.88 -20.92
CA LYS A 50 -5.02 -15.35 -20.96
C LYS A 50 -3.98 -15.89 -19.99
N TRP A 51 -4.42 -16.63 -18.99
CA TRP A 51 -3.61 -17.22 -17.92
C TRP A 51 -3.20 -18.65 -18.23
N LYS A 52 -2.03 -19.09 -17.72
CA LYS A 52 -1.58 -20.49 -17.78
C LYS A 52 -2.51 -21.42 -17.00
N TYR A 53 -2.90 -20.99 -15.81
CA TYR A 53 -3.89 -21.66 -14.95
C TYR A 53 -5.05 -20.68 -14.66
N PRO A 54 -6.27 -21.15 -14.34
CA PRO A 54 -7.36 -20.25 -13.98
C PRO A 54 -6.95 -19.29 -12.83
N PRO A 55 -7.19 -17.99 -12.97
CA PRO A 55 -6.60 -16.97 -12.06
C PRO A 55 -7.01 -17.10 -10.58
N PHE A 56 -8.06 -17.87 -10.29
CA PHE A 56 -8.53 -18.11 -8.93
C PHE A 56 -8.45 -19.58 -8.50
N SER A 57 -7.69 -20.43 -9.23
CA SER A 57 -7.55 -21.85 -8.89
C SER A 57 -6.64 -22.10 -7.70
N GLY A 58 -5.64 -21.23 -7.47
CA GLY A 58 -4.59 -21.50 -6.49
C GLY A 58 -3.76 -22.74 -6.86
N GLU A 59 -3.48 -22.92 -8.17
CA GLU A 59 -2.78 -24.09 -8.67
C GLU A 59 -1.39 -24.21 -8.07
N LEU A 60 -1.10 -25.40 -7.52
CA LEU A 60 0.24 -25.76 -7.02
C LEU A 60 1.01 -26.46 -8.14
N ALA A 61 1.94 -25.77 -8.75
CA ALA A 61 2.78 -26.30 -9.82
C ALA A 61 4.20 -25.76 -9.72
N ASP A 62 5.19 -26.59 -10.01
CA ASP A 62 6.60 -26.24 -10.04
C ASP A 62 7.12 -25.65 -8.69
N GLY A 63 6.51 -26.03 -7.56
CA GLY A 63 6.86 -25.50 -6.23
C GLY A 63 6.34 -24.08 -5.96
N GLU A 64 5.44 -23.58 -6.81
CA GLU A 64 4.81 -22.26 -6.69
C GLU A 64 3.28 -22.39 -6.63
N ILE A 65 2.62 -21.45 -5.92
CA ILE A 65 1.18 -21.27 -5.97
C ILE A 65 0.85 -20.20 -7.00
N TRP A 66 0.10 -20.58 -8.03
CA TRP A 66 -0.29 -19.72 -9.13
C TRP A 66 -1.70 -19.18 -8.95
N GLY A 67 -1.86 -17.89 -9.15
CA GLY A 67 -3.18 -17.26 -9.14
C GLY A 67 -3.12 -15.77 -8.76
N ARG A 68 -4.16 -15.04 -9.10
CA ARG A 68 -4.34 -13.64 -8.72
C ARG A 68 -4.43 -13.52 -7.19
N GLY A 69 -3.61 -12.63 -6.61
CA GLY A 69 -3.49 -12.45 -5.17
C GLY A 69 -2.58 -13.46 -4.49
N SER A 70 -1.95 -14.40 -5.24
CA SER A 70 -1.02 -15.34 -4.63
C SER A 70 0.26 -14.66 -4.15
N ALA A 71 0.78 -13.69 -4.88
CA ALA A 71 1.89 -12.85 -4.43
C ALA A 71 1.37 -11.63 -3.66
N ASP A 72 0.36 -10.94 -4.16
CA ASP A 72 -0.15 -9.66 -3.66
C ASP A 72 -1.60 -9.79 -3.17
N MET A 73 -1.83 -9.94 -1.81
CA MET A 73 -0.86 -10.41 -0.83
C MET A 73 -1.44 -11.54 0.04
N LYS A 74 -2.30 -12.43 -0.56
CA LYS A 74 -2.99 -13.49 0.20
C LYS A 74 -2.04 -14.53 0.80
N SER A 75 -0.87 -14.76 0.16
CA SER A 75 0.17 -15.60 0.76
C SER A 75 0.72 -15.02 2.05
N GLY A 76 0.92 -13.69 2.09
CA GLY A 76 1.30 -12.98 3.30
C GLY A 76 0.23 -13.10 4.39
N CYS A 77 -1.06 -12.89 4.04
CA CYS A 77 -2.18 -13.08 4.96
C CYS A 77 -2.26 -14.52 5.50
N ALA A 78 -2.05 -15.51 4.65
CA ALA A 78 -2.04 -16.93 5.05
C ALA A 78 -0.87 -17.23 5.99
N ALA A 79 0.33 -16.72 5.69
CA ALA A 79 1.50 -16.87 6.55
C ALA A 79 1.30 -16.22 7.93
N VAL A 80 0.68 -15.04 7.99
CA VAL A 80 0.30 -14.37 9.24
C VAL A 80 -0.63 -15.27 10.08
N MET A 81 -1.70 -15.77 9.49
CA MET A 81 -2.65 -16.64 10.20
C MET A 81 -1.99 -17.94 10.68
N ALA A 82 -1.12 -18.55 9.86
CA ALA A 82 -0.38 -19.76 10.22
C ALA A 82 0.62 -19.51 11.36
N ALA A 83 1.32 -18.39 11.34
CA ALA A 83 2.27 -18.01 12.39
C ALA A 83 1.58 -17.79 13.74
N VAL A 84 0.47 -17.02 13.73
CA VAL A 84 -0.34 -16.82 14.95
C VAL A 84 -0.86 -18.16 15.50
N LYS A 85 -1.35 -19.04 14.61
CA LYS A 85 -1.75 -20.40 14.99
C LYS A 85 -0.62 -21.15 15.68
N ALA A 86 0.57 -21.15 15.11
CA ALA A 86 1.73 -21.85 15.66
C ALA A 86 2.10 -21.34 17.06
N VAL A 87 2.11 -20.02 17.26
CA VAL A 87 2.43 -19.39 18.56
C VAL A 87 1.37 -19.72 19.60
N LEU A 88 0.08 -19.55 19.28
CA LEU A 88 -1.00 -19.81 20.24
C LEU A 88 -1.12 -21.30 20.59
N ALA A 89 -0.92 -22.20 19.61
CA ALA A 89 -0.92 -23.65 19.84
C ALA A 89 0.25 -24.14 20.72
N ALA A 90 1.36 -23.39 20.75
CA ALA A 90 2.49 -23.71 21.65
C ALA A 90 2.16 -23.47 23.14
N GLY A 91 1.06 -22.76 23.45
CA GLY A 91 0.60 -22.55 24.82
C GLY A 91 1.49 -21.65 25.68
N GLN A 92 2.44 -20.94 25.07
CA GLN A 92 3.32 -20.00 25.77
C GLN A 92 2.53 -18.77 26.26
N ALA A 93 2.88 -18.24 27.43
CA ALA A 93 2.22 -17.06 27.98
C ALA A 93 2.54 -15.83 27.14
N LEU A 94 1.51 -15.04 26.80
CA LEU A 94 1.69 -13.76 26.13
C LEU A 94 2.01 -12.69 27.18
N LYS A 95 3.15 -11.99 27.02
CA LYS A 95 3.49 -10.79 27.79
C LYS A 95 2.77 -9.55 27.27
N LYS A 96 2.48 -9.52 25.95
CA LYS A 96 1.75 -8.48 25.26
C LYS A 96 0.77 -9.08 24.26
N GLY A 97 -0.18 -8.28 23.78
CA GLY A 97 -1.14 -8.72 22.79
C GLY A 97 -0.55 -8.91 21.40
N ILE A 98 -1.24 -9.72 20.60
CA ILE A 98 -1.05 -9.89 19.17
C ILE A 98 -2.30 -9.34 18.49
N CYS A 99 -2.13 -8.49 17.47
CA CYS A 99 -3.24 -7.98 16.67
C CYS A 99 -3.05 -8.40 15.21
N VAL A 100 -4.07 -9.00 14.62
CA VAL A 100 -4.13 -9.28 13.17
C VAL A 100 -5.14 -8.35 12.56
N VAL A 101 -4.75 -7.65 11.50
CA VAL A 101 -5.60 -6.71 10.76
C VAL A 101 -5.61 -7.13 9.30
N LEU A 102 -6.77 -7.55 8.81
CA LEU A 102 -6.98 -7.91 7.41
C LEU A 102 -8.04 -6.98 6.82
N VAL A 103 -7.64 -6.16 5.84
CA VAL A 103 -8.51 -5.13 5.27
C VAL A 103 -9.00 -5.48 3.88
N ALA A 104 -9.96 -4.71 3.40
CA ALA A 104 -10.46 -4.72 2.03
C ALA A 104 -10.28 -3.34 1.38
N ASP A 105 -10.22 -3.30 0.04
CA ASP A 105 -10.15 -2.09 -0.79
C ASP A 105 -8.77 -1.39 -0.82
N GLU A 106 -7.70 -2.12 -0.51
CA GLU A 106 -6.33 -1.60 -0.66
C GLU A 106 -6.06 -1.24 -2.12
N GLU A 107 -6.36 -2.15 -3.02
CA GLU A 107 -6.09 -2.10 -4.46
C GLU A 107 -6.92 -1.04 -5.24
N ASN A 108 -7.71 -0.24 -4.53
CA ASN A 108 -8.59 0.72 -5.18
C ASN A 108 -8.58 2.10 -4.51
N LYS A 109 -9.14 2.24 -3.30
CA LYS A 109 -9.35 3.54 -2.64
C LYS A 109 -8.93 3.55 -1.17
N ASN A 110 -8.33 2.49 -0.68
CA ASN A 110 -7.91 2.32 0.72
C ASN A 110 -9.05 2.58 1.74
N LYS A 111 -10.30 2.29 1.36
CA LYS A 111 -11.47 2.55 2.22
C LYS A 111 -11.41 1.75 3.52
N GLY A 112 -10.88 0.52 3.45
CA GLY A 112 -10.68 -0.33 4.62
C GLY A 112 -9.80 0.33 5.66
N CYS A 113 -8.60 0.77 5.29
CA CYS A 113 -7.69 1.47 6.19
C CYS A 113 -8.20 2.85 6.64
N ASN A 114 -8.88 3.60 5.76
CA ASN A 114 -9.52 4.85 6.14
C ASN A 114 -10.57 4.60 7.25
N ARG A 115 -11.41 3.60 7.06
CA ARG A 115 -12.41 3.18 8.04
C ARG A 115 -11.76 2.71 9.35
N LEU A 116 -10.72 1.88 9.27
CA LEU A 116 -9.98 1.41 10.44
C LEU A 116 -9.47 2.57 11.29
N LYS A 117 -8.89 3.59 10.65
CA LYS A 117 -8.39 4.79 11.34
C LYS A 117 -9.48 5.57 12.06
N GLU A 118 -10.70 5.58 11.54
CA GLU A 118 -11.85 6.28 12.13
C GLU A 118 -12.44 5.53 13.32
N THR A 119 -12.46 4.20 13.27
CA THR A 119 -13.25 3.35 14.19
C THR A 119 -12.41 2.64 15.24
N THR A 120 -11.12 2.47 14.99
CA THR A 120 -10.26 1.62 15.84
C THR A 120 -9.02 2.35 16.29
N GLN A 121 -8.73 2.31 17.58
CA GLN A 121 -7.46 2.79 18.13
C GLN A 121 -6.54 1.59 18.34
N ILE A 122 -5.35 1.63 17.72
CA ILE A 122 -4.34 0.60 17.87
C ILE A 122 -3.08 1.25 18.44
N LYS A 123 -2.58 0.68 19.55
CA LYS A 123 -1.29 1.04 20.13
C LYS A 123 -0.45 -0.22 20.23
N ALA A 124 0.69 -0.24 19.56
CA ALA A 124 1.58 -1.40 19.50
C ALA A 124 3.04 -0.99 19.42
N ASP A 125 3.95 -1.91 19.75
CA ASP A 125 5.39 -1.67 19.64
C ASP A 125 5.90 -1.80 18.21
N ALA A 126 5.26 -2.65 17.38
CA ALA A 126 5.69 -2.98 16.03
C ALA A 126 4.50 -3.33 15.11
N CYS A 127 4.68 -3.10 13.81
CA CYS A 127 3.75 -3.55 12.77
C CYS A 127 4.53 -4.15 11.59
N ILE A 128 4.06 -5.31 11.11
CA ILE A 128 4.52 -5.92 9.85
C ILE A 128 3.38 -5.88 8.86
N VAL A 129 3.63 -5.27 7.70
CA VAL A 129 2.78 -5.31 6.52
C VAL A 129 3.30 -6.44 5.63
N ALA A 130 2.48 -7.47 5.42
CA ALA A 130 2.90 -8.73 4.79
C ALA A 130 2.93 -8.67 3.25
N GLU A 131 3.34 -7.52 2.68
CA GLU A 131 3.51 -7.28 1.25
C GLU A 131 4.60 -8.14 0.59
N PRO A 132 4.52 -8.38 -0.73
CA PRO A 132 5.44 -9.25 -1.46
C PRO A 132 6.84 -8.65 -1.60
N THR A 133 7.69 -8.86 -0.62
CA THR A 133 9.05 -8.33 -0.55
C THR A 133 10.14 -9.35 -0.86
N LYS A 134 9.82 -10.58 -1.26
CA LYS A 134 10.78 -11.71 -1.35
C LYS A 134 11.49 -11.99 -0.03
N LEU A 135 10.82 -11.78 1.09
CA LEU A 135 11.38 -11.86 2.44
C LEU A 135 12.51 -10.85 2.72
N GLN A 136 12.66 -9.83 1.90
CA GLN A 136 13.56 -8.71 2.19
C GLN A 136 12.91 -7.77 3.21
N VAL A 137 13.71 -7.20 4.11
CA VAL A 137 13.23 -6.25 5.12
C VAL A 137 13.14 -4.86 4.50
N HIS A 138 11.93 -4.41 4.24
CA HIS A 138 11.70 -3.09 3.68
C HIS A 138 11.31 -2.11 4.79
N TYR A 139 12.19 -1.15 5.06
CA TYR A 139 12.03 -0.20 6.16
C TYR A 139 11.19 1.05 5.79
N GLY A 140 10.68 1.10 4.57
CA GLY A 140 9.80 2.19 4.15
C GLY A 140 9.48 2.18 2.66
N ASN A 141 8.56 3.05 2.30
CA ASN A 141 8.08 3.28 0.93
C ASN A 141 7.74 4.75 0.72
N ARG A 142 7.79 5.19 -0.54
CA ARG A 142 7.26 6.51 -0.91
C ARG A 142 5.74 6.51 -0.80
N GLY A 143 5.18 7.67 -0.48
CA GLY A 143 3.77 7.94 -0.65
C GLY A 143 3.44 8.32 -2.10
N TYR A 144 2.15 8.42 -2.39
CA TYR A 144 1.69 9.06 -3.60
C TYR A 144 0.52 10.01 -3.32
N THR A 145 0.43 11.04 -4.13
CA THR A 145 -0.72 11.92 -4.15
C THR A 145 -1.17 12.13 -5.59
N SER A 146 -2.46 12.17 -5.83
CA SER A 146 -2.99 12.36 -7.16
C SER A 146 -4.03 13.46 -7.21
N PHE A 147 -4.12 14.10 -8.38
CA PHE A 147 -4.91 15.29 -8.59
C PHE A 147 -5.69 15.20 -9.90
N PHE A 148 -6.88 15.79 -9.90
CA PHE A 148 -7.51 16.28 -11.12
C PHE A 148 -7.08 17.71 -11.35
N LEU A 149 -6.54 18.01 -12.54
CA LEU A 149 -6.31 19.35 -13.00
C LEU A 149 -7.31 19.67 -14.10
N ARG A 150 -8.05 20.76 -13.93
CA ARG A 150 -9.14 21.14 -14.80
C ARG A 150 -8.91 22.50 -15.41
N THR A 151 -9.09 22.60 -16.72
CA THR A 151 -9.04 23.87 -17.43
C THR A 151 -10.40 24.18 -18.03
N PHE A 152 -10.72 25.46 -18.01
CA PHE A 152 -12.02 25.96 -18.48
C PHE A 152 -11.83 26.91 -19.66
N GLY A 153 -12.77 26.82 -20.58
CA GLY A 153 -12.85 27.63 -21.79
C GLY A 153 -14.26 28.14 -22.03
N GLU A 154 -14.49 28.56 -23.25
CA GLU A 154 -15.79 29.05 -23.73
C GLU A 154 -16.11 28.38 -25.06
N ALA A 155 -17.22 27.66 -25.11
CA ALA A 155 -17.64 26.92 -26.31
C ALA A 155 -18.10 27.87 -27.41
N CYS A 156 -17.69 27.57 -28.63
CA CYS A 156 -18.23 28.22 -29.84
C CYS A 156 -18.12 27.26 -31.03
N HIS A 157 -18.70 27.63 -32.15
CA HIS A 157 -18.57 26.86 -33.38
C HIS A 157 -17.13 26.91 -33.91
N ALA A 158 -16.55 25.74 -34.26
CA ALA A 158 -15.16 25.63 -34.65
C ALA A 158 -14.79 26.41 -35.92
N SER A 159 -15.76 26.86 -36.76
CA SER A 159 -15.51 27.73 -37.88
C SER A 159 -15.09 29.16 -37.49
N ASN A 160 -15.38 29.59 -36.24
CA ASN A 160 -14.97 30.87 -35.68
C ASN A 160 -14.36 30.69 -34.27
N PRO A 161 -13.18 30.07 -34.16
CA PRO A 161 -12.60 29.71 -32.88
C PRO A 161 -12.20 30.90 -32.01
N LYS A 162 -12.09 32.10 -32.61
CA LYS A 162 -11.79 33.32 -31.87
C LYS A 162 -12.97 33.86 -31.04
N ALA A 163 -14.19 33.38 -31.29
CA ALA A 163 -15.37 33.72 -30.51
C ALA A 163 -15.47 32.93 -29.16
N GLY A 164 -14.57 32.00 -28.91
CA GLY A 164 -14.51 31.23 -27.70
C GLY A 164 -13.09 31.13 -27.11
N LYS A 165 -12.94 30.29 -26.08
CA LYS A 165 -11.65 29.95 -25.43
C LYS A 165 -11.50 28.43 -25.41
N ASN A 166 -10.47 27.93 -26.08
CA ASN A 166 -10.25 26.47 -26.15
C ASN A 166 -9.56 25.93 -24.90
N ALA A 167 -10.28 25.16 -24.10
CA ALA A 167 -9.76 24.55 -22.87
C ALA A 167 -8.63 23.55 -23.13
N ILE A 168 -8.62 22.84 -24.25
CA ILE A 168 -7.53 21.91 -24.61
C ILE A 168 -6.22 22.68 -24.86
N TYR A 169 -6.28 23.86 -25.48
CA TYR A 169 -5.09 24.68 -25.68
C TYR A 169 -4.56 25.27 -24.36
N VAL A 170 -5.44 25.57 -23.42
CA VAL A 170 -5.02 25.94 -22.05
C VAL A 170 -4.34 24.76 -21.40
N MET A 171 -4.95 23.56 -21.45
CA MET A 171 -4.37 22.35 -20.87
C MET A 171 -3.02 21.98 -21.49
N ALA A 172 -2.83 22.19 -22.77
CA ALA A 172 -1.53 21.94 -23.42
C ALA A 172 -0.39 22.78 -22.79
N ARG A 173 -0.66 24.05 -22.44
CA ARG A 173 0.31 24.90 -21.72
C ARG A 173 0.50 24.46 -20.28
N VAL A 174 -0.56 24.04 -19.61
CA VAL A 174 -0.51 23.46 -18.26
C VAL A 174 0.40 22.22 -18.25
N ILE A 175 0.24 21.30 -19.21
CA ILE A 175 1.07 20.10 -19.32
C ILE A 175 2.55 20.46 -19.51
N GLN A 176 2.88 21.44 -20.32
CA GLN A 176 4.27 21.90 -20.49
C GLN A 176 4.88 22.44 -19.18
N LYS A 177 4.10 23.19 -18.39
CA LYS A 177 4.53 23.65 -17.06
C LYS A 177 4.74 22.48 -16.10
N LEU A 178 3.85 21.47 -16.14
CA LEU A 178 3.96 20.28 -15.31
C LEU A 178 5.17 19.42 -15.69
N GLU A 179 5.50 19.32 -16.99
CA GLU A 179 6.70 18.60 -17.45
C GLU A 179 7.97 19.24 -16.89
N ALA A 180 8.09 20.57 -16.97
CA ALA A 180 9.21 21.30 -16.39
C ALA A 180 9.27 21.15 -14.85
N PHE A 181 8.13 21.19 -14.19
CA PHE A 181 8.04 20.98 -12.73
C PHE A 181 8.39 19.55 -12.34
N ALA A 182 8.00 18.56 -13.14
CA ALA A 182 8.37 17.16 -12.92
C ALA A 182 9.89 16.96 -12.97
N GLU A 183 10.59 17.64 -13.89
CA GLU A 183 12.06 17.62 -13.94
C GLU A 183 12.68 18.27 -12.69
N GLU A 184 12.16 19.41 -12.24
CA GLU A 184 12.58 20.06 -10.99
C GLU A 184 12.41 19.13 -9.78
N LEU A 185 11.28 18.44 -9.69
CA LEU A 185 10.98 17.49 -8.61
C LEU A 185 12.01 16.35 -8.53
N THR A 186 12.61 15.92 -9.65
CA THR A 186 13.68 14.91 -9.62
C THR A 186 14.92 15.36 -8.87
N GLY A 187 15.13 16.68 -8.76
CA GLY A 187 16.17 17.29 -7.94
C GLY A 187 15.90 17.18 -6.43
N ARG A 188 14.65 17.03 -6.03
CA ARG A 188 14.26 16.82 -4.63
C ARG A 188 14.49 15.35 -4.26
N LYS A 189 15.52 15.11 -3.44
CA LYS A 189 16.00 13.75 -3.12
C LYS A 189 15.88 13.46 -1.64
N ASN A 190 15.39 12.29 -1.32
CA ASN A 190 15.54 11.66 -0.02
C ASN A 190 16.62 10.57 -0.12
N ARG A 191 17.58 10.56 0.82
CA ARG A 191 18.70 9.61 0.80
C ARG A 191 18.23 8.15 0.75
N GLN A 192 17.15 7.85 1.46
CA GLN A 192 16.63 6.49 1.63
C GLN A 192 15.58 6.13 0.56
N LEU A 193 14.75 7.09 0.12
CA LEU A 193 13.60 6.83 -0.77
C LEU A 193 13.82 7.27 -2.23
N GLY A 194 14.99 7.85 -2.55
CA GLY A 194 15.32 8.28 -3.92
C GLY A 194 14.81 9.67 -4.26
N CYS A 195 14.30 9.89 -5.47
CA CYS A 195 13.79 11.19 -5.92
C CYS A 195 12.26 11.23 -5.96
N MET A 196 11.71 12.45 -5.89
CA MET A 196 10.30 12.69 -6.22
C MET A 196 10.06 12.49 -7.71
N SER A 197 8.82 12.28 -8.08
CA SER A 197 8.39 12.25 -9.48
C SER A 197 6.97 12.76 -9.60
N LEU A 198 6.64 13.30 -10.78
CA LEU A 198 5.29 13.68 -11.17
C LEU A 198 5.03 13.17 -12.57
N SER A 199 3.83 12.68 -12.83
CA SER A 199 3.43 12.16 -14.14
C SER A 199 1.98 12.49 -14.45
N VAL A 200 1.70 12.88 -15.69
CA VAL A 200 0.34 12.99 -16.21
C VAL A 200 -0.07 11.64 -16.76
N GLY A 201 -1.10 11.03 -16.16
CA GLY A 201 -1.56 9.67 -16.50
C GLY A 201 -2.67 9.64 -17.54
N THR A 202 -3.61 10.58 -17.49
CA THR A 202 -4.76 10.64 -18.41
C THR A 202 -5.07 12.05 -18.85
N ILE A 203 -5.71 12.19 -20.00
CA ILE A 203 -6.25 13.46 -20.51
C ILE A 203 -7.60 13.23 -21.17
N ARG A 204 -8.59 14.08 -20.85
CA ARG A 204 -9.94 14.06 -21.42
C ARG A 204 -10.38 15.50 -21.71
N GLY A 205 -10.84 15.76 -22.93
CA GLY A 205 -11.31 17.10 -23.30
C GLY A 205 -12.05 17.13 -24.61
N GLY A 206 -12.99 18.09 -24.72
CA GLY A 206 -13.85 18.24 -25.89
C GLY A 206 -15.00 17.24 -25.93
N VAL A 207 -15.98 17.54 -26.80
CA VAL A 207 -17.20 16.72 -26.99
C VAL A 207 -17.29 16.25 -28.46
N ASN A 208 -17.01 17.13 -29.40
CA ASN A 208 -17.02 16.83 -30.83
C ASN A 208 -16.08 17.77 -31.59
N LEU A 209 -15.79 17.45 -32.86
CA LEU A 209 -14.79 18.14 -33.68
C LEU A 209 -15.22 19.55 -34.07
N ASN A 210 -16.49 19.84 -34.18
CA ASN A 210 -17.02 21.13 -34.69
C ASN A 210 -17.36 22.14 -33.57
N THR A 211 -16.93 21.87 -32.34
CA THR A 211 -17.14 22.77 -31.20
C THR A 211 -15.81 23.05 -30.49
N VAL A 212 -15.51 24.30 -30.21
CA VAL A 212 -14.37 24.71 -29.40
C VAL A 212 -14.59 24.17 -27.97
N PRO A 213 -13.66 23.37 -27.40
CA PRO A 213 -13.83 22.75 -26.08
C PRO A 213 -13.90 23.78 -24.93
N ALA A 214 -14.95 23.67 -24.11
CA ALA A 214 -15.11 24.49 -22.90
C ALA A 214 -14.50 23.84 -21.64
N PHE A 215 -14.07 22.56 -21.72
CA PHE A 215 -13.52 21.83 -20.60
C PHE A 215 -12.45 20.84 -21.04
N CYS A 216 -11.39 20.73 -20.22
CA CYS A 216 -10.41 19.67 -20.32
C CYS A 216 -9.90 19.31 -18.91
N GLU A 217 -9.70 18.03 -18.67
CA GLU A 217 -9.22 17.48 -17.39
C GLU A 217 -8.06 16.51 -17.63
N ILE A 218 -7.07 16.53 -16.74
CA ILE A 218 -6.00 15.55 -16.65
C ILE A 218 -5.96 14.96 -15.25
N GLU A 219 -5.48 13.70 -15.15
CA GLU A 219 -5.10 13.07 -13.90
C GLU A 219 -3.58 13.07 -13.77
N VAL A 220 -3.10 13.56 -12.63
CA VAL A 220 -1.67 13.69 -12.33
C VAL A 220 -1.36 12.94 -11.04
N GLU A 221 -0.24 12.22 -11.02
CA GLU A 221 0.27 11.53 -9.84
C GLU A 221 1.65 12.06 -9.48
N ALA A 222 1.92 12.29 -8.20
CA ALA A 222 3.23 12.62 -7.66
C ALA A 222 3.66 11.60 -6.59
N ARG A 223 4.93 11.17 -6.62
CA ARG A 223 5.55 10.37 -5.57
C ARG A 223 6.20 11.27 -4.54
N VAL A 224 5.82 11.13 -3.27
CA VAL A 224 6.17 12.02 -2.18
C VAL A 224 6.97 11.32 -1.07
N PHE A 225 7.63 12.13 -0.24
CA PHE A 225 8.43 11.68 0.90
C PHE A 225 7.69 11.85 2.23
N PRO A 226 8.21 11.26 3.33
CA PRO A 226 7.70 11.51 4.68
C PRO A 226 7.63 13.00 5.00
N GLY A 227 6.53 13.41 5.62
CA GLY A 227 6.25 14.81 5.96
C GLY A 227 5.64 15.63 4.83
N MET A 228 5.47 15.06 3.64
CA MET A 228 4.75 15.68 2.53
C MET A 228 3.38 15.05 2.38
N ASP A 229 2.40 15.87 2.04
CA ASP A 229 1.02 15.46 1.80
C ASP A 229 0.43 16.10 0.54
N ALA A 230 -0.78 15.69 0.19
CA ALA A 230 -1.47 16.21 -0.97
C ALA A 230 -1.70 17.73 -0.90
N SER A 231 -1.93 18.29 0.29
CA SER A 231 -2.22 19.72 0.47
C SER A 231 -1.00 20.59 0.12
N GLY A 232 0.19 20.16 0.54
CA GLY A 232 1.44 20.83 0.20
C GLY A 232 1.71 20.84 -1.31
N ILE A 233 1.58 19.69 -1.96
CA ILE A 233 1.76 19.58 -3.43
C ILE A 233 0.66 20.33 -4.18
N GLN A 234 -0.59 20.27 -3.72
CA GLN A 234 -1.68 21.04 -4.31
C GLN A 234 -1.36 22.54 -4.33
N LYS A 235 -0.83 23.07 -3.22
CA LYS A 235 -0.45 24.47 -3.11
C LYS A 235 0.65 24.84 -4.11
N GLU A 236 1.70 24.03 -4.22
CA GLU A 236 2.78 24.24 -5.20
C GLU A 236 2.24 24.21 -6.64
N LEU A 237 1.38 23.26 -6.97
CA LEU A 237 0.74 23.17 -8.29
C LEU A 237 -0.16 24.38 -8.55
N GLN A 238 -0.94 24.84 -7.58
CA GLN A 238 -1.80 26.00 -7.75
C GLN A 238 -0.99 27.29 -7.90
N GLU A 239 0.13 27.44 -7.20
CA GLU A 239 1.07 28.57 -7.36
C GLU A 239 1.72 28.55 -8.76
N LEU A 240 2.11 27.38 -9.26
CA LEU A 240 2.69 27.20 -10.59
C LEU A 240 1.71 27.56 -11.71
N LEU A 241 0.45 27.16 -11.57
CA LEU A 241 -0.56 27.24 -12.63
C LEU A 241 -1.43 28.49 -12.55
N GLY A 242 -1.52 29.15 -11.40
CA GLY A 242 -2.38 30.31 -11.18
C GLY A 242 -3.84 30.01 -11.51
N ASP A 243 -4.47 30.90 -12.24
CA ASP A 243 -5.87 30.79 -12.68
C ASP A 243 -6.05 29.96 -13.96
N GLU A 244 -4.96 29.38 -14.52
CA GLU A 244 -5.06 28.60 -15.76
C GLU A 244 -5.73 27.24 -15.52
N ALA A 245 -5.58 26.66 -14.31
CA ALA A 245 -6.16 25.38 -13.95
C ALA A 245 -6.63 25.35 -12.49
N GLU A 246 -7.74 24.65 -12.26
CA GLU A 246 -8.17 24.21 -10.93
C GLU A 246 -7.41 22.94 -10.57
N VAL A 247 -6.85 22.86 -9.33
CA VAL A 247 -6.15 21.69 -8.82
C VAL A 247 -6.99 21.06 -7.70
N VAL A 248 -7.49 19.85 -7.93
CA VAL A 248 -8.36 19.13 -7.00
C VAL A 248 -7.68 17.85 -6.54
N ILE A 249 -7.51 17.66 -5.23
CA ILE A 249 -6.96 16.41 -4.67
C ILE A 249 -7.90 15.26 -5.00
N ARG A 250 -7.36 14.19 -5.59
CA ARG A 250 -8.08 12.95 -5.89
C ARG A 250 -7.82 11.88 -4.83
N SER A 251 -6.56 11.67 -4.48
CA SER A 251 -6.15 10.71 -3.45
C SER A 251 -4.83 11.12 -2.81
N ASN A 252 -4.60 10.60 -1.62
CA ASN A 252 -3.37 10.83 -0.87
C ASN A 252 -3.04 9.59 -0.02
N LEU A 253 -1.87 9.02 -0.23
CA LEU A 253 -1.30 7.97 0.60
C LEU A 253 0.08 8.44 1.06
N LEU A 254 0.27 8.58 2.35
CA LEU A 254 1.52 9.11 2.92
C LEU A 254 2.67 8.12 2.71
N ALA A 255 3.89 8.63 2.75
CA ALA A 255 5.08 7.79 2.80
C ALA A 255 5.25 7.17 4.19
N SER A 256 5.76 5.95 4.25
CA SER A 256 6.17 5.28 5.48
C SER A 256 7.69 5.15 5.49
N LEU A 257 8.30 5.42 6.65
CA LEU A 257 9.74 5.27 6.83
C LEU A 257 10.07 5.11 8.31
N VAL A 258 10.84 4.07 8.63
CA VAL A 258 11.48 3.91 9.93
C VAL A 258 13.01 3.97 9.77
N PRO A 259 13.78 4.35 10.79
CA PRO A 259 15.24 4.29 10.74
C PRO A 259 15.74 2.86 10.45
N GLU A 260 16.75 2.73 9.61
CA GLU A 260 17.35 1.43 9.27
C GLU A 260 17.91 0.70 10.51
N ASP A 261 18.31 1.45 11.53
CA ASP A 261 18.81 0.95 12.79
C ASP A 261 17.72 0.86 13.89
N SER A 262 16.45 1.00 13.53
CA SER A 262 15.33 0.83 14.47
C SER A 262 15.24 -0.61 14.99
N GLU A 263 14.64 -0.79 16.15
CA GLU A 263 14.49 -2.09 16.79
C GLU A 263 13.78 -3.10 15.88
N ILE A 264 12.66 -2.68 15.26
CA ILE A 264 11.89 -3.56 14.37
C ILE A 264 12.70 -4.04 13.16
N VAL A 265 13.53 -3.16 12.56
CA VAL A 265 14.39 -3.54 11.43
C VAL A 265 15.46 -4.52 11.89
N ARG A 266 16.18 -4.23 12.99
CA ARG A 266 17.20 -5.15 13.54
C ARG A 266 16.61 -6.51 13.91
N THR A 267 15.44 -6.51 14.53
CA THR A 267 14.73 -7.74 14.89
C THR A 267 14.33 -8.54 13.66
N ALA A 268 13.76 -7.89 12.65
CA ALA A 268 13.37 -8.56 11.41
C ALA A 268 14.58 -9.12 10.65
N VAL A 269 15.68 -8.36 10.57
CA VAL A 269 16.96 -8.83 9.96
C VAL A 269 17.46 -10.09 10.65
N ALA A 270 17.48 -10.10 11.99
CA ALA A 270 17.92 -11.28 12.74
C ALA A 270 17.00 -12.49 12.45
N CYS A 271 15.66 -12.30 12.46
CA CYS A 271 14.72 -13.37 12.17
C CYS A 271 14.84 -13.92 10.74
N VAL A 272 14.95 -13.03 9.75
CA VAL A 272 15.13 -13.43 8.34
C VAL A 272 16.40 -14.22 8.17
N SER A 273 17.56 -13.73 8.66
CA SER A 273 18.82 -14.42 8.52
C SER A 273 18.86 -15.77 9.25
N GLU A 274 18.24 -15.86 10.43
CA GLU A 274 18.13 -17.11 11.20
C GLU A 274 17.32 -18.19 10.44
N ILE A 275 16.19 -17.79 9.81
CA ILE A 275 15.28 -18.74 9.16
C ILE A 275 15.75 -19.11 7.75
N THR A 276 16.23 -18.15 6.97
CA THR A 276 16.62 -18.41 5.59
C THR A 276 18.04 -18.96 5.48
N GLY A 277 18.89 -18.72 6.47
CA GLY A 277 20.33 -19.04 6.44
C GLY A 277 21.15 -18.07 5.61
N ASP A 278 20.54 -17.05 5.01
CA ASP A 278 21.17 -16.04 4.18
C ASP A 278 21.26 -14.69 4.91
N GLU A 279 22.15 -13.81 4.48
CA GLU A 279 22.19 -12.43 4.97
C GLU A 279 20.92 -11.69 4.53
N ALA A 280 20.18 -11.13 5.49
CA ALA A 280 18.95 -10.40 5.20
C ALA A 280 19.22 -9.13 4.40
N VAL A 281 18.51 -8.95 3.29
CA VAL A 281 18.56 -7.73 2.49
C VAL A 281 17.67 -6.67 3.12
N ILE A 282 18.26 -5.50 3.42
CA ILE A 282 17.55 -4.33 3.92
C ILE A 282 17.40 -3.35 2.75
N THR A 283 16.18 -2.94 2.46
CA THR A 283 15.91 -2.02 1.35
C THR A 283 14.59 -1.27 1.56
N ARG A 284 14.08 -0.61 0.52
CA ARG A 284 12.80 0.09 0.49
C ARG A 284 11.82 -0.61 -0.45
N PHE A 285 10.55 -0.52 -0.14
CA PHE A 285 9.51 -1.03 -1.02
C PHE A 285 9.36 -0.13 -2.26
N PRO A 286 9.37 -0.69 -3.47
CA PRO A 286 9.35 0.12 -4.69
C PRO A 286 7.99 0.73 -5.01
N ALA A 287 6.91 0.12 -4.49
CA ALA A 287 5.53 0.59 -4.63
C ALA A 287 5.08 1.43 -3.43
N CYS A 288 3.82 1.85 -3.42
CA CYS A 288 3.15 2.35 -2.23
C CYS A 288 2.51 1.19 -1.48
N SER A 289 2.21 1.40 -0.21
CA SER A 289 1.49 0.44 0.62
C SER A 289 0.76 1.16 1.75
N GLU A 290 -0.14 0.46 2.39
CA GLU A 290 -0.88 0.98 3.54
C GLU A 290 -0.04 1.06 4.84
N ALA A 291 1.27 0.78 4.80
CA ALA A 291 2.16 0.91 5.95
C ALA A 291 2.11 2.30 6.62
N SER A 292 1.81 3.34 5.85
CA SER A 292 1.68 4.71 6.38
C SER A 292 0.49 4.89 7.33
N TYR A 293 -0.56 4.08 7.22
CA TYR A 293 -1.66 4.11 8.18
C TYR A 293 -1.20 3.73 9.58
N PHE A 294 -0.27 2.78 9.68
CA PHE A 294 0.31 2.36 10.95
C PHE A 294 1.45 3.28 11.39
N SER A 295 2.42 3.56 10.52
CA SER A 295 3.61 4.35 10.87
C SER A 295 3.30 5.82 11.15
N VAL A 296 2.45 6.45 10.34
CA VAL A 296 2.06 7.86 10.48
C VAL A 296 0.72 8.01 11.19
N GLY A 297 -0.25 7.15 10.84
CA GLY A 297 -1.61 7.24 11.39
C GLY A 297 -1.68 6.87 12.86
N TYR A 298 -1.06 5.77 13.26
CA TYR A 298 -1.04 5.29 14.66
C TYR A 298 0.31 5.55 15.37
N GLY A 299 1.36 5.97 14.65
CA GLY A 299 2.69 6.17 15.23
C GLY A 299 3.41 4.87 15.60
N ILE A 300 3.07 3.75 14.97
CA ILE A 300 3.63 2.43 15.23
C ILE A 300 4.81 2.19 14.28
N PRO A 301 6.02 1.84 14.76
CA PRO A 301 7.13 1.43 13.91
C PRO A 301 6.71 0.31 12.96
N THR A 302 6.81 0.53 11.64
CA THR A 302 6.21 -0.35 10.63
C THR A 302 7.22 -0.69 9.54
N ILE A 303 7.33 -1.98 9.22
CA ILE A 303 8.10 -2.51 8.10
C ILE A 303 7.20 -3.29 7.15
N LEU A 304 7.68 -3.48 5.92
CA LEU A 304 7.06 -4.41 4.98
C LEU A 304 7.96 -5.65 4.87
N LEU A 305 7.36 -6.82 5.03
CA LEU A 305 8.07 -8.08 5.01
C LEU A 305 7.09 -9.21 4.73
N GLY A 306 7.19 -9.86 3.58
CA GLY A 306 6.35 -10.99 3.22
C GLY A 306 6.83 -11.78 2.03
N PRO A 307 6.18 -12.93 1.76
CA PRO A 307 6.50 -13.81 0.64
C PRO A 307 6.00 -13.22 -0.68
N GLY A 308 6.63 -13.62 -1.78
CA GLY A 308 6.27 -13.19 -3.12
C GLY A 308 7.11 -12.03 -3.66
N ASP A 309 6.98 -11.80 -4.93
CA ASP A 309 7.69 -10.75 -5.68
C ASP A 309 6.70 -9.70 -6.17
N ILE A 310 6.83 -8.45 -5.69
CA ILE A 310 6.03 -7.32 -6.17
C ILE A 310 6.14 -7.13 -7.70
N GLY A 311 7.24 -7.57 -8.30
CA GLY A 311 7.41 -7.56 -9.75
C GLY A 311 6.47 -8.50 -10.51
N LEU A 312 5.80 -9.45 -9.82
CA LEU A 312 4.76 -10.33 -10.37
C LEU A 312 3.34 -9.85 -10.03
N ALA A 313 3.17 -8.93 -9.10
CA ALA A 313 1.89 -8.34 -8.76
C ALA A 313 1.25 -7.68 -9.99
N HIS A 314 -0.08 -7.73 -10.08
CA HIS A 314 -0.90 -7.15 -11.15
C HIS A 314 -0.66 -7.72 -12.55
N LYS A 315 0.24 -8.69 -12.70
CA LYS A 315 0.54 -9.36 -13.97
C LYS A 315 -0.31 -10.63 -14.16
N ILE A 316 -0.35 -11.07 -15.40
CA ILE A 316 -0.83 -12.42 -15.75
C ILE A 316 0.18 -13.43 -15.19
N ASP A 317 -0.30 -14.62 -14.81
CA ASP A 317 0.53 -15.69 -14.26
C ASP A 317 1.27 -15.27 -12.95
N GLU A 318 0.60 -14.44 -12.15
CA GLU A 318 1.02 -14.13 -10.80
C GLU A 318 1.19 -15.41 -9.98
N ARG A 319 2.28 -15.48 -9.20
CA ARG A 319 2.63 -16.66 -8.43
C ARG A 319 3.59 -16.35 -7.29
N VAL A 320 3.66 -17.28 -6.34
CA VAL A 320 4.54 -17.18 -5.17
C VAL A 320 5.19 -18.53 -4.88
N PRO A 321 6.51 -18.62 -4.60
CA PRO A 321 7.16 -19.84 -4.18
C PRO A 321 6.62 -20.33 -2.82
N VAL A 322 6.25 -21.61 -2.73
CA VAL A 322 5.77 -22.23 -1.46
C VAL A 322 6.80 -22.06 -0.36
N LYS A 323 8.08 -22.26 -0.68
CA LYS A 323 9.17 -22.09 0.29
C LYS A 323 9.20 -20.69 0.94
N GLN A 324 8.90 -19.62 0.18
CA GLN A 324 8.83 -18.29 0.76
C GLN A 324 7.66 -18.12 1.72
N ILE A 325 6.53 -18.81 1.47
CA ILE A 325 5.39 -18.80 2.40
C ILE A 325 5.76 -19.51 3.70
N GLU A 326 6.40 -20.68 3.60
CA GLU A 326 6.88 -21.45 4.76
C GLU A 326 7.88 -20.62 5.58
N ASP A 327 8.88 -20.03 4.94
CA ASP A 327 9.87 -19.17 5.59
C ASP A 327 9.20 -17.94 6.24
N ALA A 328 8.20 -17.33 5.58
CA ALA A 328 7.44 -16.21 6.15
C ALA A 328 6.71 -16.62 7.43
N VAL A 329 6.12 -17.83 7.49
CA VAL A 329 5.49 -18.35 8.71
C VAL A 329 6.50 -18.40 9.85
N ASP A 330 7.67 -18.98 9.61
CA ASP A 330 8.70 -19.14 10.66
C ASP A 330 9.29 -17.79 11.08
N ILE A 331 9.48 -16.86 10.14
CA ILE A 331 9.92 -15.49 10.42
C ILE A 331 8.87 -14.79 11.32
N TYR A 332 7.57 -14.86 10.96
CA TYR A 332 6.53 -14.22 11.75
C TYR A 332 6.37 -14.88 13.12
N VAL A 333 6.54 -16.20 13.25
CA VAL A 333 6.60 -16.88 14.56
C VAL A 333 7.73 -16.31 15.41
N SER A 334 8.94 -16.17 14.84
CA SER A 334 10.09 -15.60 15.55
C SER A 334 9.85 -14.13 15.95
N MET A 335 9.26 -13.32 15.07
CA MET A 335 8.89 -11.92 15.34
C MET A 335 7.83 -11.84 16.47
N ILE A 336 6.76 -12.62 16.39
CA ILE A 336 5.70 -12.66 17.42
C ILE A 336 6.30 -13.03 18.77
N ARG A 337 7.16 -14.04 18.83
CA ARG A 337 7.80 -14.46 20.09
C ARG A 337 8.60 -13.33 20.72
N ARG A 338 9.39 -12.61 19.95
CA ARG A 338 10.21 -11.49 20.47
C ARG A 338 9.38 -10.32 20.98
N TYR A 339 8.24 -10.03 20.36
CA TYR A 339 7.40 -8.89 20.72
C TYR A 339 6.28 -9.23 21.73
N ALA A 340 5.71 -10.42 21.67
CA ALA A 340 4.48 -10.73 22.38
C ALA A 340 4.56 -11.90 23.38
N VAL A 341 5.57 -12.79 23.30
CA VAL A 341 5.70 -13.96 24.20
C VAL A 341 6.64 -13.66 25.36
N ALA A 342 6.31 -14.15 26.56
CA ALA A 342 7.20 -14.08 27.72
C ALA A 342 8.45 -14.95 27.47
N GLU A 343 9.62 -14.45 27.87
CA GLU A 343 10.83 -15.28 27.92
C GLU A 343 10.61 -16.39 28.99
N ASP A 344 11.02 -17.62 28.66
CA ASP A 344 11.03 -18.68 29.64
C ASP A 344 12.01 -18.30 30.76
N VAL A 345 11.52 -18.17 32.00
CA VAL A 345 12.30 -17.84 33.21
C VAL A 345 13.17 -19.01 33.63
#